data_3520d9a78350329536b7d5518ca891e8
#
_entry.id   3520d9a78350329536b7d5518ca891e8
#
_cell.length_a   1.000
_cell.length_b   1.000
_cell.length_c   1.000
_cell.angle_alpha   90.00
_cell.angle_beta   90.00
_cell.angle_gamma   90.00
#
_symmetry.space_group_name_H-M   'P 1'
#
loop_
_entity.id
_entity.type
_entity.pdbx_description
1 polymer ?
#
loop_
_entity_poly.entity_id
_entity_poly.type
_entity_poly.pdbx_seq_one_letter_code
_entity_poly.pdbx_strand_id
1 'polypeptide(L)'
;MHGLVLFALTLLRFIPLEGETCHVQGIAVDGGRLWVTSVDRTARKGWLFEYELETGRRLRAAEVQQGEMVHPGGFDHDGESLWIPVAEYRPGGKTVIQRRSKATLELMSSFEAPDHIGALAVLPEGLLGANWDARQFHFFSLDGKLLWSRANPQPARYQDMKRRYGAIVAAGLLGRGADARAVVDWLDPETFMLLSRETLGRTDRGVPFTNEGMDLRDGLLYLLPEDAPSRLFVFRVEY
;
A
#
# COMPACT_ATOMS: atom_id res chain seq x y z
N MET A 1 4.32 -31.03 0.92
CA MET A 1 2.88 -30.77 0.74
C MET A 1 2.59 -29.45 1.46
N HIS A 2 2.50 -28.35 0.73
CA HIS A 2 2.05 -27.07 1.29
C HIS A 2 0.53 -27.12 1.30
N GLY A 3 -0.04 -27.31 2.46
CA GLY A 3 -1.49 -27.24 2.62
C GLY A 3 -1.98 -25.85 2.24
N LEU A 4 -2.98 -25.77 1.39
CA LEU A 4 -3.70 -24.52 1.10
C LEU A 4 -4.29 -24.04 2.43
N VAL A 5 -3.76 -22.96 2.98
CA VAL A 5 -4.33 -22.32 4.16
C VAL A 5 -5.47 -21.44 3.65
N LEU A 6 -6.70 -21.86 3.90
CA LEU A 6 -7.88 -21.02 3.65
C LEU A 6 -7.96 -20.01 4.80
N PHE A 7 -7.94 -18.74 4.46
CA PHE A 7 -8.21 -17.65 5.39
C PHE A 7 -9.69 -17.26 5.24
N ALA A 8 -10.37 -16.98 6.34
CA ALA A 8 -11.67 -16.32 6.30
C ALA A 8 -11.48 -14.87 6.76
N LEU A 9 -12.13 -13.94 6.06
CA LEU A 9 -12.11 -12.53 6.38
C LEU A 9 -13.48 -12.08 6.87
N THR A 10 -13.55 -11.69 8.13
CA THR A 10 -14.79 -11.18 8.75
C THR A 10 -14.68 -9.68 8.96
N LEU A 11 -15.55 -8.89 8.32
CA LEU A 11 -15.65 -7.44 8.57
C LEU A 11 -16.09 -7.19 10.01
N LEU A 12 -15.27 -6.50 10.80
CA LEU A 12 -15.57 -6.16 12.18
C LEU A 12 -16.23 -4.78 12.29
N ARG A 13 -15.62 -3.78 11.67
CA ARG A 13 -16.05 -2.36 11.75
C ARG A 13 -15.43 -1.55 10.64
N PHE A 14 -15.87 -0.32 10.50
CA PHE A 14 -15.14 0.73 9.79
C PHE A 14 -14.90 1.94 10.70
N ILE A 15 -13.89 2.72 10.38
CA ILE A 15 -13.48 3.93 11.10
C ILE A 15 -13.51 5.07 10.09
N PRO A 16 -14.41 6.07 10.24
CA PRO A 16 -14.39 7.26 9.39
C PRO A 16 -13.11 8.06 9.63
N LEU A 17 -12.45 8.52 8.57
CA LEU A 17 -11.27 9.37 8.68
C LEU A 17 -11.69 10.85 8.69
N GLU A 18 -11.11 11.62 9.62
CA GLU A 18 -11.40 13.04 9.77
C GLU A 18 -10.82 13.86 8.61
N GLY A 19 -11.63 14.78 8.08
CA GLY A 19 -11.26 15.71 7.05
C GLY A 19 -11.15 15.12 5.65
N GLU A 20 -10.77 15.95 4.70
CA GLU A 20 -10.56 15.52 3.32
C GLU A 20 -9.27 14.72 3.19
N THR A 21 -9.38 13.55 2.56
CA THR A 21 -8.25 12.64 2.33
C THR A 21 -7.74 12.69 0.89
N CYS A 22 -8.38 13.45 0.01
CA CYS A 22 -8.12 13.45 -1.44
C CYS A 22 -8.25 12.04 -2.03
N HIS A 23 -7.47 11.71 -3.06
CA HIS A 23 -7.42 10.38 -3.64
C HIS A 23 -6.41 9.51 -2.87
N VAL A 24 -6.91 8.65 -2.00
CA VAL A 24 -6.09 7.75 -1.17
C VAL A 24 -5.32 6.74 -2.02
N GLN A 25 -4.15 6.30 -1.54
CA GLN A 25 -3.29 5.36 -2.26
C GLN A 25 -2.84 4.19 -1.38
N GLY A 26 -2.12 4.42 -0.33
CA GLY A 26 -1.58 3.39 0.54
C GLY A 26 -1.77 3.71 2.00
N ILE A 27 -1.61 2.70 2.85
CA ILE A 27 -1.64 2.85 4.30
C ILE A 27 -0.51 2.08 4.98
N ALA A 28 -0.18 2.52 6.21
CA ALA A 28 0.60 1.73 7.15
C ALA A 28 0.02 1.89 8.54
N VAL A 29 0.00 0.80 9.32
CA VAL A 29 -0.54 0.77 10.69
C VAL A 29 0.54 0.33 11.67
N ASP A 30 0.78 1.09 12.72
CA ASP A 30 1.69 0.71 13.81
C ASP A 30 1.43 1.52 15.09
N GLY A 31 1.54 0.87 16.27
CA GLY A 31 1.51 1.57 17.56
C GLY A 31 0.29 2.47 17.80
N GLY A 32 -0.91 2.10 17.31
CA GLY A 32 -2.12 2.90 17.43
C GLY A 32 -2.18 4.09 16.45
N ARG A 33 -1.31 4.12 15.46
CA ARG A 33 -1.26 5.11 14.37
C ARG A 33 -1.61 4.49 13.05
N LEU A 34 -2.25 5.29 12.21
CA LEU A 34 -2.50 5.02 10.79
C LEU A 34 -1.84 6.15 9.99
N TRP A 35 -0.97 5.79 9.06
CA TRP A 35 -0.47 6.70 8.04
C TRP A 35 -1.15 6.41 6.72
N VAL A 36 -1.47 7.45 5.95
CA VAL A 36 -2.18 7.37 4.66
C VAL A 36 -1.46 8.23 3.64
N THR A 37 -1.10 7.66 2.50
CA THR A 37 -0.66 8.42 1.33
C THR A 37 -1.85 8.80 0.45
N SER A 38 -1.79 9.98 -0.16
CA SER A 38 -2.87 10.50 -1.00
C SER A 38 -2.38 11.47 -2.05
N VAL A 39 -3.16 11.60 -3.13
CA VAL A 39 -2.93 12.58 -4.20
C VAL A 39 -4.06 13.61 -4.24
N ASP A 40 -3.72 14.87 -4.11
CA ASP A 40 -4.60 15.95 -4.55
C ASP A 40 -4.35 16.19 -6.05
N ARG A 41 -5.24 15.65 -6.88
CA ARG A 41 -5.13 15.75 -8.34
C ARG A 41 -5.31 17.19 -8.83
N THR A 42 -6.11 17.99 -8.13
CA THR A 42 -6.39 19.38 -8.50
C THR A 42 -5.22 20.29 -8.19
N ALA A 43 -4.70 20.21 -6.95
CA ALA A 43 -3.55 21.00 -6.54
C ALA A 43 -2.20 20.39 -7.01
N ARG A 44 -2.21 19.18 -7.59
CA ARG A 44 -1.00 18.40 -7.95
C ARG A 44 -0.05 18.23 -6.77
N LYS A 45 -0.60 17.76 -5.64
CA LYS A 45 0.15 17.56 -4.39
C LYS A 45 0.05 16.12 -3.94
N GLY A 46 1.18 15.60 -3.47
CA GLY A 46 1.23 14.32 -2.74
C GLY A 46 1.20 14.58 -1.24
N TRP A 47 0.37 13.86 -0.52
CA TRP A 47 0.17 13.99 0.91
C TRP A 47 0.54 12.71 1.65
N LEU A 48 1.06 12.89 2.87
CA LEU A 48 1.14 11.89 3.92
C LEU A 48 0.35 12.40 5.11
N PHE A 49 -0.73 11.73 5.44
CA PHE A 49 -1.55 12.01 6.62
C PHE A 49 -1.25 11.03 7.74
N GLU A 50 -1.32 11.47 8.98
CA GLU A 50 -1.28 10.62 10.16
C GLU A 50 -2.57 10.76 10.95
N TYR A 51 -3.12 9.62 11.36
CA TYR A 51 -4.35 9.51 12.15
C TYR A 51 -4.12 8.70 13.41
N GLU A 52 -4.92 8.99 14.43
CA GLU A 52 -5.16 8.10 15.54
C GLU A 52 -6.01 6.91 15.03
N LEU A 53 -5.48 5.68 15.15
CA LEU A 53 -6.08 4.51 14.51
C LEU A 53 -7.51 4.22 15.00
N GLU A 54 -7.76 4.34 16.30
CA GLU A 54 -9.05 3.94 16.89
C GLU A 54 -10.19 4.91 16.56
N THR A 55 -9.89 6.19 16.40
CA THR A 55 -10.90 7.24 16.21
C THR A 55 -10.98 7.79 14.79
N GLY A 56 -9.93 7.59 13.99
CA GLY A 56 -9.78 8.22 12.69
C GLY A 56 -9.53 9.74 12.75
N ARG A 57 -9.20 10.28 13.94
CA ARG A 57 -8.88 11.69 14.12
C ARG A 57 -7.54 12.02 13.47
N ARG A 58 -7.51 13.05 12.62
CA ARG A 58 -6.27 13.49 11.96
C ARG A 58 -5.35 14.16 12.97
N LEU A 59 -4.11 13.72 13.02
CA LEU A 59 -3.08 14.24 13.91
C LEU A 59 -2.14 15.20 13.19
N ARG A 60 -1.67 14.82 11.99
CA ARG A 60 -0.70 15.59 11.21
C ARG A 60 -0.89 15.36 9.71
N ALA A 61 -0.30 16.25 8.93
CA ALA A 61 -0.15 16.12 7.48
C ALA A 61 1.20 16.66 7.05
N ALA A 62 1.78 16.03 6.03
CA ALA A 62 3.01 16.49 5.38
C ALA A 62 2.87 16.38 3.86
N GLU A 63 3.36 17.39 3.13
CA GLU A 63 3.53 17.29 1.68
C GLU A 63 4.72 16.38 1.37
N VAL A 64 4.56 15.49 0.38
CA VAL A 64 5.59 14.51 0.00
C VAL A 64 6.01 14.62 -1.46
N GLN A 65 5.37 15.47 -2.27
CA GLN A 65 5.76 15.66 -3.67
C GLN A 65 7.19 16.16 -3.82
N GLN A 66 7.83 15.80 -4.93
CA GLN A 66 9.15 16.29 -5.31
C GLN A 66 9.20 16.55 -6.82
N GLY A 67 9.19 17.82 -7.22
CA GLY A 67 9.08 18.22 -8.61
C GLY A 67 7.80 17.68 -9.26
N GLU A 68 7.92 16.96 -10.36
CA GLU A 68 6.79 16.35 -11.08
C GLU A 68 6.29 15.05 -10.42
N MET A 69 7.01 14.52 -9.45
CA MET A 69 6.62 13.34 -8.70
C MET A 69 5.62 13.73 -7.60
N VAL A 70 4.33 13.59 -7.91
CA VAL A 70 3.20 14.02 -7.06
C VAL A 70 2.31 12.87 -6.62
N HIS A 71 2.62 11.64 -7.05
CA HIS A 71 1.80 10.46 -6.83
C HIS A 71 2.48 9.52 -5.82
N PRO A 72 2.27 9.72 -4.50
CA PRO A 72 2.70 8.74 -3.52
C PRO A 72 1.83 7.49 -3.64
N GLY A 73 2.45 6.32 -3.68
CA GLY A 73 1.78 5.02 -3.82
C GLY A 73 1.59 4.28 -2.50
N GLY A 74 1.29 2.98 -2.60
CA GLY A 74 1.32 2.03 -1.48
C GLY A 74 2.72 1.99 -0.87
N PHE A 75 2.82 1.92 0.46
CA PHE A 75 4.08 2.09 1.17
C PHE A 75 4.15 1.22 2.42
N ASP A 76 5.34 1.03 2.97
CA ASP A 76 5.55 0.24 4.18
C ASP A 76 6.49 0.98 5.14
N HIS A 77 6.74 0.39 6.30
CA HIS A 77 7.61 0.94 7.33
C HIS A 77 8.58 -0.09 7.89
N ASP A 78 9.74 0.37 8.30
CA ASP A 78 10.61 -0.30 9.25
C ASP A 78 10.32 0.21 10.69
N GLY A 79 11.13 -0.13 11.66
CA GLY A 79 10.92 0.27 13.06
C GLY A 79 10.61 1.76 13.24
N GLU A 80 11.39 2.67 12.63
CA GLU A 80 11.34 4.11 12.86
C GLU A 80 10.97 4.95 11.63
N SER A 81 10.98 4.36 10.45
CA SER A 81 10.84 5.08 9.18
C SER A 81 9.68 4.58 8.36
N LEU A 82 9.05 5.49 7.61
CA LEU A 82 8.14 5.20 6.51
C LEU A 82 8.93 5.24 5.20
N TRP A 83 8.74 4.23 4.34
CA TRP A 83 9.36 4.15 3.02
C TRP A 83 8.29 4.35 1.95
N ILE A 84 8.27 5.56 1.35
CA ILE A 84 7.18 6.04 0.51
C ILE A 84 7.66 6.23 -0.92
N PRO A 85 7.16 5.48 -1.91
CA PRO A 85 7.39 5.77 -3.31
C PRO A 85 6.52 6.96 -3.72
N VAL A 86 7.11 7.99 -4.30
CA VAL A 86 6.42 9.15 -4.86
C VAL A 86 6.78 9.24 -6.34
N ALA A 87 5.83 8.95 -7.21
CA ALA A 87 6.06 8.80 -8.65
C ALA A 87 5.53 9.97 -9.48
N GLU A 88 6.01 10.11 -10.71
CA GLU A 88 5.28 10.84 -11.75
C GLU A 88 3.95 10.12 -12.03
N TYR A 89 2.85 10.86 -12.19
CA TYR A 89 1.52 10.25 -12.36
C TYR A 89 1.29 9.75 -13.79
N ARG A 90 2.12 8.81 -14.23
CA ARG A 90 2.03 8.14 -15.53
C ARG A 90 2.76 6.79 -15.53
N PRO A 91 2.34 5.81 -16.34
CA PRO A 91 3.08 4.57 -16.54
C PRO A 91 4.52 4.83 -17.00
N GLY A 92 5.51 4.09 -16.46
CA GLY A 92 6.92 4.23 -16.80
C GLY A 92 7.54 5.58 -16.39
N GLY A 93 6.84 6.34 -15.53
CA GLY A 93 7.37 7.57 -14.94
C GLY A 93 8.45 7.26 -13.90
N LYS A 94 9.25 8.27 -13.55
CA LYS A 94 10.23 8.16 -12.48
C LYS A 94 9.55 8.15 -11.11
N THR A 95 10.22 7.58 -10.14
CA THR A 95 9.83 7.61 -8.72
C THR A 95 10.99 8.12 -7.88
N VAL A 96 10.70 8.91 -6.85
CA VAL A 96 11.59 9.10 -5.71
C VAL A 96 11.08 8.23 -4.55
N ILE A 97 11.90 7.34 -4.05
CA ILE A 97 11.59 6.59 -2.83
C ILE A 97 12.13 7.39 -1.65
N GLN A 98 11.23 7.83 -0.79
CA GLN A 98 11.53 8.67 0.38
C GLN A 98 11.55 7.82 1.64
N ARG A 99 12.58 7.98 2.46
CA ARG A 99 12.62 7.52 3.84
C ARG A 99 12.25 8.68 4.75
N ARG A 100 11.14 8.55 5.49
CA ARG A 100 10.64 9.60 6.39
C ARG A 100 10.53 9.11 7.82
N SER A 101 10.80 9.99 8.77
CA SER A 101 10.66 9.70 10.20
C SER A 101 9.18 9.45 10.56
N LYS A 102 8.85 8.35 11.22
CA LYS A 102 7.52 8.13 11.81
C LYS A 102 7.20 9.16 12.90
N ALA A 103 8.22 9.61 13.64
CA ALA A 103 8.04 10.54 14.75
C ALA A 103 7.71 11.97 14.28
N THR A 104 8.31 12.46 13.17
CA THR A 104 8.17 13.85 12.73
C THR A 104 7.54 14.00 11.34
N LEU A 105 7.44 12.95 10.53
CA LEU A 105 7.10 12.89 9.11
C LEU A 105 8.13 13.61 8.21
N GLU A 106 9.25 14.07 8.74
CA GLU A 106 10.31 14.74 7.99
C GLU A 106 11.07 13.77 7.07
N LEU A 107 11.51 14.28 5.93
CA LEU A 107 12.36 13.55 4.99
C LEU A 107 13.74 13.34 5.62
N MET A 108 14.16 12.09 5.73
CA MET A 108 15.49 11.70 6.24
C MET A 108 16.48 11.46 5.10
N SER A 109 16.03 10.74 4.07
CA SER A 109 16.80 10.45 2.86
C SER A 109 15.87 10.08 1.71
N SER A 110 16.40 10.09 0.48
CA SER A 110 15.66 9.61 -0.69
C SER A 110 16.60 9.15 -1.79
N PHE A 111 16.08 8.35 -2.72
CA PHE A 111 16.79 7.99 -3.96
C PHE A 111 15.78 7.85 -5.11
N GLU A 112 16.28 7.96 -6.35
CA GLU A 112 15.44 7.81 -7.54
C GLU A 112 15.37 6.34 -7.99
N ALA A 113 14.17 5.93 -8.43
CA ALA A 113 13.92 4.67 -9.14
C ALA A 113 13.50 4.97 -10.59
N PRO A 114 13.96 4.15 -11.57
CA PRO A 114 13.80 4.45 -13.00
C PRO A 114 12.41 4.10 -13.57
N ASP A 115 11.48 3.61 -12.75
CA ASP A 115 10.12 3.22 -13.15
C ASP A 115 9.11 3.82 -12.17
N HIS A 116 7.84 3.82 -12.53
CA HIS A 116 6.75 4.21 -11.65
C HIS A 116 6.55 3.11 -10.59
N ILE A 117 7.02 3.31 -9.39
CA ILE A 117 6.76 2.42 -8.26
C ILE A 117 5.44 2.81 -7.61
N GLY A 118 4.41 1.99 -7.81
CA GLY A 118 3.04 2.22 -7.31
C GLY A 118 2.79 1.61 -5.93
N ALA A 119 3.56 0.60 -5.55
CA ALA A 119 3.49 -0.02 -4.22
C ALA A 119 4.89 -0.46 -3.76
N LEU A 120 5.14 -0.43 -2.44
CA LEU A 120 6.43 -0.78 -1.88
C LEU A 120 6.26 -1.53 -0.56
N ALA A 121 7.01 -2.63 -0.40
CA ALA A 121 7.12 -3.38 0.85
C ALA A 121 8.56 -3.34 1.37
N VAL A 122 8.73 -3.26 2.69
CA VAL A 122 10.02 -3.36 3.36
C VAL A 122 10.32 -4.83 3.67
N LEU A 123 11.47 -5.31 3.20
CA LEU A 123 11.99 -6.64 3.47
C LEU A 123 13.26 -6.53 4.35
N PRO A 124 13.69 -7.60 5.01
CA PRO A 124 14.93 -7.57 5.81
C PRO A 124 16.16 -7.14 5.02
N GLU A 125 16.19 -7.50 3.72
CA GLU A 125 17.34 -7.28 2.85
C GLU A 125 17.23 -6.01 1.99
N GLY A 126 16.08 -5.31 2.00
CA GLY A 126 15.86 -4.12 1.17
C GLY A 126 14.40 -3.78 0.92
N LEU A 127 14.11 -3.20 -0.22
CA LEU A 127 12.80 -2.68 -0.59
C LEU A 127 12.29 -3.39 -1.86
N LEU A 128 11.11 -3.98 -1.78
CA LEU A 128 10.41 -4.56 -2.92
C LEU A 128 9.39 -3.56 -3.46
N GLY A 129 9.62 -3.02 -4.64
CA GLY A 129 8.70 -2.15 -5.36
C GLY A 129 7.91 -2.90 -6.43
N ALA A 130 6.62 -2.62 -6.58
CA ALA A 130 5.81 -3.02 -7.73
C ALA A 130 5.55 -1.80 -8.61
N ASN A 131 5.72 -1.98 -9.92
CA ASN A 131 5.48 -0.87 -10.85
C ASN A 131 3.98 -0.65 -11.16
N TRP A 132 3.68 0.31 -12.04
CA TRP A 132 2.32 0.58 -12.50
C TRP A 132 1.58 -0.71 -12.91
N ASP A 133 0.37 -0.92 -12.41
CA ASP A 133 -0.41 -2.16 -12.57
C ASP A 133 0.30 -3.42 -12.01
N ALA A 134 1.39 -3.28 -11.25
CA ALA A 134 2.17 -4.36 -10.65
C ALA A 134 2.59 -5.45 -11.66
N ARG A 135 3.04 -5.05 -12.87
CA ARG A 135 3.51 -6.00 -13.89
C ARG A 135 4.93 -6.47 -13.65
N GLN A 136 5.75 -5.63 -12.96
CA GLN A 136 7.11 -5.95 -12.59
C GLN A 136 7.36 -5.65 -11.11
N PHE A 137 8.21 -6.46 -10.50
CA PHE A 137 8.80 -6.21 -9.21
C PHE A 137 10.24 -5.74 -9.39
N HIS A 138 10.62 -4.73 -8.62
CA HIS A 138 11.97 -4.18 -8.54
C HIS A 138 12.47 -4.31 -7.11
N PHE A 139 13.67 -4.82 -6.92
CA PHE A 139 14.26 -4.92 -5.59
C PHE A 139 15.44 -4.00 -5.46
N PHE A 140 15.38 -3.15 -4.43
CA PHE A 140 16.38 -2.15 -4.13
C PHE A 140 17.04 -2.44 -2.79
N SER A 141 18.34 -2.14 -2.68
CA SER A 141 18.98 -2.01 -1.38
C SER A 141 18.49 -0.74 -0.67
N LEU A 142 18.69 -0.64 0.64
CA LEU A 142 18.25 0.53 1.43
C LEU A 142 18.96 1.85 1.06
N ASP A 143 20.12 1.76 0.40
CA ASP A 143 20.85 2.90 -0.16
C ASP A 143 20.45 3.25 -1.61
N GLY A 144 19.45 2.53 -2.18
CA GLY A 144 18.82 2.86 -3.44
C GLY A 144 19.39 2.17 -4.69
N LYS A 145 20.30 1.21 -4.54
CA LYS A 145 20.79 0.45 -5.69
C LYS A 145 19.72 -0.57 -6.15
N LEU A 146 19.31 -0.51 -7.42
CA LEU A 146 18.50 -1.55 -8.04
C LEU A 146 19.32 -2.85 -8.14
N LEU A 147 18.89 -3.87 -7.44
CA LEU A 147 19.56 -5.18 -7.38
C LEU A 147 19.05 -6.14 -8.44
N TRP A 148 17.73 -6.17 -8.67
CA TRP A 148 17.11 -6.95 -9.73
C TRP A 148 15.70 -6.44 -10.07
N SER A 149 15.23 -6.85 -11.25
CA SER A 149 13.84 -6.69 -11.71
C SER A 149 13.31 -8.02 -12.21
N ARG A 150 12.05 -8.36 -11.87
CA ARG A 150 11.40 -9.61 -12.29
C ARG A 150 9.94 -9.35 -12.65
N ALA A 151 9.42 -10.10 -13.63
CA ALA A 151 8.00 -10.06 -13.93
C ALA A 151 7.17 -10.58 -12.75
N ASN A 152 6.05 -9.93 -12.46
CA ASN A 152 5.06 -10.44 -11.53
C ASN A 152 4.31 -11.61 -12.20
N PRO A 153 4.36 -12.84 -11.65
CA PRO A 153 3.64 -13.97 -12.21
C PRO A 153 2.11 -13.89 -11.99
N GLN A 154 1.64 -12.95 -11.17
CA GLN A 154 0.23 -12.83 -10.84
C GLN A 154 -0.50 -11.87 -11.78
N PRO A 155 -1.76 -12.16 -12.15
CA PRO A 155 -2.57 -11.27 -12.98
C PRO A 155 -3.16 -10.08 -12.22
N ALA A 156 -3.13 -10.08 -10.89
CA ALA A 156 -3.67 -9.00 -10.07
C ALA A 156 -2.82 -7.72 -10.20
N ARG A 157 -3.50 -6.57 -10.13
CA ARG A 157 -2.92 -5.23 -10.11
C ARG A 157 -2.87 -4.78 -8.66
N TYR A 158 -1.72 -4.99 -8.01
CA TYR A 158 -1.56 -4.63 -6.62
C TYR A 158 -1.42 -3.13 -6.44
N GLN A 159 -2.14 -2.60 -5.47
CA GLN A 159 -2.15 -1.19 -5.08
C GLN A 159 -1.32 -0.95 -3.83
N ASP A 160 -1.28 -1.94 -2.93
CA ASP A 160 -0.45 -1.88 -1.74
C ASP A 160 0.09 -3.26 -1.38
N MET A 161 1.27 -3.32 -0.77
CA MET A 161 1.96 -4.56 -0.41
C MET A 161 2.70 -4.42 0.91
N LYS A 162 2.76 -5.52 1.67
CA LYS A 162 3.52 -5.62 2.92
C LYS A 162 4.20 -6.97 3.04
N ARG A 163 5.36 -7.03 3.70
CA ARG A 163 5.89 -8.32 4.16
C ARG A 163 5.34 -8.61 5.54
N ARG A 164 4.45 -9.61 5.65
CA ARG A 164 3.84 -10.02 6.93
C ARG A 164 3.81 -11.54 7.03
N TYR A 165 4.08 -12.06 8.22
CA TYR A 165 4.00 -13.50 8.53
C TYR A 165 4.75 -14.40 7.53
N GLY A 166 5.91 -13.96 7.06
CA GLY A 166 6.76 -14.72 6.13
C GLY A 166 6.34 -14.65 4.66
N ALA A 167 5.23 -14.00 4.32
CA ALA A 167 4.74 -13.82 2.95
C ALA A 167 4.78 -12.35 2.52
N ILE A 168 4.68 -12.09 1.22
CA ILE A 168 4.27 -10.79 0.69
C ILE A 168 2.74 -10.82 0.62
N VAL A 169 2.10 -10.00 1.44
CA VAL A 169 0.65 -9.78 1.39
C VAL A 169 0.40 -8.57 0.48
N ALA A 170 -0.40 -8.75 -0.54
CA ALA A 170 -0.64 -7.74 -1.57
C ALA A 170 -2.14 -7.59 -1.83
N ALA A 171 -2.65 -6.37 -1.75
CA ALA A 171 -4.03 -6.04 -2.04
C ALA A 171 -4.16 -5.36 -3.40
N GLY A 172 -5.19 -5.70 -4.15
CA GLY A 172 -5.41 -5.11 -5.46
C GLY A 172 -6.64 -5.65 -6.19
N LEU A 173 -6.66 -5.45 -7.49
CA LEU A 173 -7.79 -5.81 -8.33
C LEU A 173 -7.42 -6.88 -9.37
N LEU A 174 -8.26 -7.88 -9.49
CA LEU A 174 -8.22 -8.87 -10.56
C LEU A 174 -9.27 -8.52 -11.62
N GLY A 175 -8.83 -8.34 -12.86
CA GLY A 175 -9.70 -7.85 -13.95
C GLY A 175 -9.80 -6.32 -13.98
N ARG A 176 -10.69 -5.78 -14.83
CA ARG A 176 -10.87 -4.32 -15.04
C ARG A 176 -12.36 -3.96 -15.10
N GLY A 177 -12.66 -2.68 -14.90
CA GLY A 177 -14.02 -2.13 -15.00
C GLY A 177 -14.98 -2.73 -13.98
N ALA A 178 -16.23 -2.95 -14.38
CA ALA A 178 -17.30 -3.45 -13.50
C ALA A 178 -17.01 -4.87 -12.98
N ASP A 179 -16.29 -5.68 -13.75
CA ASP A 179 -15.94 -7.08 -13.40
C ASP A 179 -14.70 -7.17 -12.51
N ALA A 180 -14.07 -6.04 -12.16
CA ALA A 180 -12.92 -6.04 -11.27
C ALA A 180 -13.28 -6.59 -9.90
N ARG A 181 -12.53 -7.62 -9.45
CA ARG A 181 -12.70 -8.28 -8.16
C ARG A 181 -11.61 -7.82 -7.21
N ALA A 182 -12.00 -7.47 -6.00
CA ALA A 182 -11.10 -7.18 -4.90
C ALA A 182 -10.40 -8.46 -4.46
N VAL A 183 -9.07 -8.46 -4.39
CA VAL A 183 -8.29 -9.61 -3.94
C VAL A 183 -7.23 -9.19 -2.94
N VAL A 184 -6.97 -10.07 -1.98
CA VAL A 184 -5.77 -10.06 -1.14
C VAL A 184 -5.03 -11.35 -1.41
N ASP A 185 -3.79 -11.25 -1.85
CA ASP A 185 -2.93 -12.36 -2.19
C ASP A 185 -1.82 -12.51 -1.16
N TRP A 186 -1.57 -13.72 -0.73
CA TRP A 186 -0.35 -14.10 -0.02
C TRP A 186 0.59 -14.74 -1.04
N LEU A 187 1.74 -14.12 -1.23
CA LEU A 187 2.74 -14.55 -2.20
C LEU A 187 3.97 -15.07 -1.48
N ASP A 188 4.56 -16.12 -2.03
CA ASP A 188 5.88 -16.57 -1.62
C ASP A 188 6.91 -15.45 -1.83
N PRO A 189 7.71 -15.09 -0.82
CA PRO A 189 8.57 -13.90 -0.89
C PRO A 189 9.76 -14.03 -1.86
N GLU A 190 10.11 -15.25 -2.28
CA GLU A 190 11.24 -15.51 -3.19
C GLU A 190 10.78 -15.67 -4.65
N THR A 191 9.67 -16.38 -4.85
CA THR A 191 9.17 -16.75 -6.18
C THR A 191 7.99 -15.92 -6.64
N PHE A 192 7.31 -15.20 -5.72
CA PHE A 192 6.06 -14.46 -5.93
C PHE A 192 4.90 -15.34 -6.43
N MET A 193 5.03 -16.65 -6.26
CA MET A 193 3.94 -17.58 -6.54
C MET A 193 2.85 -17.43 -5.48
N LEU A 194 1.61 -17.61 -5.92
CA LEU A 194 0.44 -17.51 -5.06
C LEU A 194 0.44 -18.65 -4.03
N LEU A 195 0.45 -18.31 -2.74
CA LEU A 195 0.24 -19.22 -1.62
C LEU A 195 -1.23 -19.33 -1.27
N SER A 196 -1.93 -18.18 -1.22
CA SER A 196 -3.37 -18.10 -0.99
C SER A 196 -3.93 -16.82 -1.59
N ARG A 197 -5.24 -16.83 -1.88
CA ARG A 197 -5.99 -15.65 -2.35
C ARG A 197 -7.33 -15.60 -1.66
N GLU A 198 -7.65 -14.45 -1.10
CA GLU A 198 -8.99 -14.13 -0.66
C GLU A 198 -9.64 -13.12 -1.61
N THR A 199 -10.89 -13.37 -1.93
CA THR A 199 -11.70 -12.46 -2.75
C THR A 199 -12.69 -11.73 -1.85
N LEU A 200 -12.62 -10.41 -1.86
CA LEU A 200 -13.53 -9.57 -1.11
C LEU A 200 -14.59 -8.96 -2.02
N GLY A 201 -15.67 -8.49 -1.41
CA GLY A 201 -16.72 -7.76 -2.08
C GLY A 201 -16.38 -6.28 -2.28
N ARG A 202 -17.43 -5.49 -2.19
CA ARG A 202 -17.41 -4.03 -2.32
C ARG A 202 -18.01 -3.40 -1.06
N THR A 203 -17.67 -2.14 -0.83
CA THR A 203 -18.33 -1.34 0.21
C THR A 203 -19.82 -1.15 -0.14
N ASP A 204 -20.60 -0.67 0.78
CA ASP A 204 -21.99 -0.25 0.57
C ASP A 204 -22.14 0.88 -0.46
N ARG A 205 -21.02 1.56 -0.81
CA ARG A 205 -20.94 2.57 -1.87
C ARG A 205 -20.45 1.99 -3.20
N GLY A 206 -20.30 0.67 -3.31
CA GLY A 206 -19.93 -0.03 -4.54
C GLY A 206 -18.43 -0.02 -4.88
N VAL A 207 -17.57 0.47 -4.00
CA VAL A 207 -16.10 0.48 -4.21
C VAL A 207 -15.49 -0.86 -3.80
N PRO A 208 -14.62 -1.50 -4.63
CA PRO A 208 -13.91 -2.71 -4.21
C PRO A 208 -13.06 -2.45 -2.97
N PHE A 209 -13.11 -3.33 -1.97
CA PHE A 209 -12.41 -3.12 -0.69
C PHE A 209 -10.88 -2.95 -0.83
N THR A 210 -10.28 -3.55 -1.86
CA THR A 210 -8.83 -3.50 -2.10
C THR A 210 -8.44 -2.48 -3.18
N ASN A 211 -9.35 -1.56 -3.50
CA ASN A 211 -9.03 -0.45 -4.40
C ASN A 211 -8.39 0.65 -3.57
N GLU A 212 -7.12 0.53 -3.32
CA GLU A 212 -6.06 1.34 -2.74
C GLU A 212 -5.39 0.67 -1.51
N GLY A 213 -5.37 1.33 -0.33
CA GLY A 213 -4.48 1.01 0.77
C GLY A 213 -4.79 -0.28 1.55
N MET A 214 -3.74 -0.97 1.99
CA MET A 214 -3.83 -2.18 2.81
C MET A 214 -2.70 -2.25 3.85
N ASP A 215 -3.01 -2.71 5.06
CA ASP A 215 -2.02 -3.29 5.98
C ASP A 215 -2.60 -4.50 6.72
N LEU A 216 -1.73 -5.40 7.15
CA LEU A 216 -2.08 -6.59 7.93
C LEU A 216 -1.25 -6.63 9.21
N ARG A 217 -1.91 -6.50 10.36
CA ARG A 217 -1.24 -6.42 11.65
C ARG A 217 -2.04 -7.14 12.74
N ASP A 218 -1.39 -7.94 13.56
CA ASP A 218 -1.97 -8.60 14.74
C ASP A 218 -3.29 -9.36 14.44
N GLY A 219 -3.34 -10.05 13.28
CA GLY A 219 -4.52 -10.78 12.82
C GLY A 219 -5.66 -9.89 12.30
N LEU A 220 -5.42 -8.59 12.15
CA LEU A 220 -6.36 -7.63 11.57
C LEU A 220 -5.87 -7.15 10.21
N LEU A 221 -6.73 -7.26 9.21
CA LEU A 221 -6.53 -6.69 7.88
C LEU A 221 -7.23 -5.32 7.83
N TYR A 222 -6.47 -4.30 7.55
CA TYR A 222 -6.92 -2.92 7.37
C TYR A 222 -6.98 -2.61 5.87
N LEU A 223 -8.12 -2.11 5.40
CA LEU A 223 -8.34 -1.74 4.00
C LEU A 223 -8.88 -0.32 3.92
N LEU A 224 -8.24 0.50 3.12
CA LEU A 224 -8.66 1.87 2.83
C LEU A 224 -8.95 2.01 1.34
N PRO A 225 -10.18 1.69 0.89
CA PRO A 225 -10.58 1.91 -0.50
C PRO A 225 -10.76 3.40 -0.81
N GLU A 226 -10.84 3.76 -2.09
CA GLU A 226 -11.26 5.09 -2.54
C GLU A 226 -12.77 5.28 -2.32
N ASP A 227 -13.18 5.39 -1.07
CA ASP A 227 -14.56 5.40 -0.59
C ASP A 227 -14.88 6.70 0.14
N ALA A 228 -14.98 7.80 -0.62
CA ALA A 228 -15.15 9.16 -0.07
C ALA A 228 -16.57 9.42 0.50
N PRO A 229 -16.69 10.08 1.69
CA PRO A 229 -15.64 10.37 2.67
C PRO A 229 -14.97 9.09 3.15
N SER A 230 -13.63 9.12 3.29
CA SER A 230 -12.83 7.92 3.48
C SER A 230 -13.11 7.18 4.78
N ARG A 231 -13.16 5.86 4.69
CA ARG A 231 -13.40 4.94 5.81
C ARG A 231 -12.37 3.83 5.79
N LEU A 232 -11.67 3.65 6.90
CA LEU A 232 -10.79 2.50 7.11
C LEU A 232 -11.66 1.31 7.54
N PHE A 233 -11.64 0.22 6.76
CA PHE A 233 -12.34 -1.01 7.07
C PHE A 233 -11.40 -1.99 7.78
N VAL A 234 -11.88 -2.62 8.84
CA VAL A 234 -11.09 -3.55 9.66
C VAL A 234 -11.73 -4.93 9.60
N PHE A 235 -10.97 -5.91 9.11
CA PHE A 235 -11.36 -7.30 9.03
C PHE A 235 -10.53 -8.13 10.00
N ARG A 236 -11.13 -9.17 10.58
CA ARG A 236 -10.40 -10.24 11.27
C ARG A 236 -9.97 -11.27 10.22
N VAL A 237 -8.71 -11.70 10.32
CA VAL A 237 -8.17 -12.85 9.58
C VAL A 237 -8.28 -14.07 10.46
N GLU A 238 -9.00 -15.09 10.01
CA GLU A 238 -9.17 -16.38 10.71
C GLU A 238 -8.38 -17.44 9.95
N TYR A 239 -7.54 -18.20 10.66
CA TYR A 239 -6.62 -19.21 10.11
C TYR A 239 -7.21 -20.61 10.23
#